data_2e763342db4aaab1490c786097f120c1
#
_entry.id   2e763342db4aaab1490c786097f120c1
#
_cell.length_a   1.000
_cell.length_b   1.000
_cell.length_c   1.000
_cell.angle_alpha   90.00
_cell.angle_beta   90.00
_cell.angle_gamma   90.00
#
_symmetry.space_group_name_H-M   'P 1'
#
loop_
_entity.id
_entity.type
_entity.pdbx_description
1 polymer ?
#
loop_
_entity_poly.entity_id
_entity_poly.type
_entity_poly.pdbx_seq_one_letter_code
_entity_poly.pdbx_strand_id
1 'polypeptide(L)'
;MLDGLERSDRAPELVALRRKGRSQQTFDLPDLEIWDGTAWTPVRAITATRRRSSDPDHQMLSLQTRGGVVSVTAHHHMLDAEHEVRVARTLAVGDQLALAPTFPPSPAWTTLTPELAEFLGLLTAEGYVAEQGKIQFTNTDPALLKRVGDLWSRLFLGTTSVQVTPSGWHAERDVTQLYLNGDRTIGRWLREQLYTADGFKRVPRLILNSSSVLQQTFLSGYYAGDGLKAGNGDSVKTNSAVLAQGLCWLYANQGRTCTVYVEHRGERSSYQLNLSSATPAGEKGQHLRKPAAELRRIETPPAADEWVFDLETGSGVFCAGVGRVVVHNSPRRGLEFVTRKISNAVARIKLGLDTELRLGNIDARRDWGFAGDYVEAMWLMLQQDQPDDYVIATGETHAVREFCELAFSHVGLDYTNYVVLDERFMRPAEVDLLIGDPAKARELLGWRPKTSFPDLVRMMVEADVQLLKEQYR
;
A
#
# COMPACT_ATOMS: atom_id res chain seq x y z
N MET A 1 -5.90 4.08 0.11
CA MET A 1 -6.04 3.30 -1.13
C MET A 1 -7.47 2.87 -1.38
N LEU A 2 -8.12 2.07 -0.51
CA LEU A 2 -9.54 1.71 -0.63
C LEU A 2 -10.46 2.93 -0.77
N ASP A 3 -10.18 4.00 -0.04
CA ASP A 3 -10.94 5.25 -0.08
C ASP A 3 -10.93 5.95 -1.47
N GLY A 4 -9.87 5.76 -2.24
CA GLY A 4 -9.79 6.20 -3.65
C GLY A 4 -10.56 5.32 -4.61
N LEU A 5 -10.63 4.02 -4.32
CA LEU A 5 -11.32 3.03 -5.13
C LEU A 5 -12.84 3.05 -4.92
N GLU A 6 -13.30 3.33 -3.70
CA GLU A 6 -14.72 3.40 -3.38
C GLU A 6 -15.46 4.55 -4.08
N ARG A 7 -14.74 5.53 -4.60
CA ARG A 7 -15.28 6.65 -5.38
C ARG A 7 -15.11 6.50 -6.89
N SER A 8 -14.49 5.40 -7.34
CA SER A 8 -14.48 5.03 -8.75
C SER A 8 -15.79 4.30 -9.10
N ASP A 9 -16.21 4.35 -10.36
CA ASP A 9 -17.38 3.60 -10.87
C ASP A 9 -17.24 2.07 -10.66
N ARG A 10 -16.03 1.59 -10.29
CA ARG A 10 -15.70 0.19 -9.99
C ARG A 10 -15.75 -0.17 -8.49
N ALA A 11 -15.94 0.80 -7.60
CA ALA A 11 -16.06 0.53 -6.16
C ALA A 11 -17.17 -0.48 -5.80
N PRO A 12 -18.35 -0.47 -6.46
CA PRO A 12 -19.38 -1.50 -6.27
C PRO A 12 -18.91 -2.92 -6.59
N GLU A 13 -17.98 -3.07 -7.54
CA GLU A 13 -17.42 -4.39 -7.90
C GLU A 13 -16.52 -4.93 -6.78
N LEU A 14 -15.65 -4.10 -6.18
CA LEU A 14 -14.82 -4.46 -5.03
C LEU A 14 -15.66 -4.84 -3.81
N VAL A 15 -16.71 -4.08 -3.50
CA VAL A 15 -17.65 -4.40 -2.41
C VAL A 15 -18.45 -5.67 -2.71
N ALA A 16 -18.86 -5.87 -3.98
CA ALA A 16 -19.59 -7.08 -4.41
C ALA A 16 -18.73 -8.34 -4.32
N LEU A 17 -17.40 -8.21 -4.43
CA LEU A 17 -16.46 -9.32 -4.34
C LEU A 17 -16.34 -9.90 -2.95
N ARG A 18 -16.39 -9.08 -1.92
CA ARG A 18 -16.50 -9.53 -0.52
C ARG A 18 -17.72 -10.47 -0.30
N ARG A 19 -18.73 -10.40 -1.19
CA ARG A 19 -19.99 -11.17 -1.10
C ARG A 19 -20.05 -12.43 -1.97
N LYS A 20 -19.16 -12.62 -2.95
CA LYS A 20 -19.27 -13.70 -3.97
C LYS A 20 -18.44 -14.98 -3.74
N GLY A 21 -17.78 -15.13 -2.60
CA GLY A 21 -17.14 -16.40 -2.21
C GLY A 21 -15.92 -16.86 -3.03
N ARG A 22 -15.36 -16.01 -3.91
CA ARG A 22 -14.11 -16.32 -4.61
C ARG A 22 -12.91 -16.04 -3.72
N SER A 23 -11.89 -16.91 -3.78
CA SER A 23 -10.72 -16.84 -2.90
C SER A 23 -9.66 -15.82 -3.36
N GLN A 24 -9.65 -15.43 -4.62
CA GLN A 24 -8.71 -14.46 -5.19
C GLN A 24 -9.33 -13.75 -6.40
N GLN A 25 -9.03 -12.46 -6.56
CA GLN A 25 -9.48 -11.66 -7.70
C GLN A 25 -8.49 -10.54 -8.00
N THR A 26 -8.28 -10.26 -9.28
CA THR A 26 -7.39 -9.20 -9.78
C THR A 26 -8.21 -8.17 -10.55
N PHE A 27 -7.87 -6.91 -10.37
CA PHE A 27 -8.52 -5.76 -10.99
C PHE A 27 -7.47 -4.90 -11.69
N ASP A 28 -7.72 -4.59 -12.94
CA ASP A 28 -6.95 -3.59 -13.66
C ASP A 28 -7.44 -2.20 -13.26
N LEU A 29 -6.53 -1.32 -12.91
CA LEU A 29 -6.82 0.06 -12.51
C LEU A 29 -6.03 1.02 -13.38
N PRO A 30 -6.56 1.39 -14.55
CA PRO A 30 -5.98 2.47 -15.33
C PRO A 30 -6.06 3.78 -14.53
N ASP A 31 -5.06 4.61 -14.67
CA ASP A 31 -4.98 5.97 -14.08
C ASP A 31 -4.79 6.03 -12.55
N LEU A 32 -4.41 4.94 -11.89
CA LEU A 32 -4.01 4.96 -10.48
C LEU A 32 -2.49 4.89 -10.37
N GLU A 33 -1.92 5.81 -9.60
CA GLU A 33 -0.51 5.81 -9.23
C GLU A 33 -0.32 5.66 -7.73
N ILE A 34 0.80 5.06 -7.32
CA ILE A 34 1.23 4.96 -5.93
C ILE A 34 2.68 5.40 -5.79
N TRP A 35 3.04 5.90 -4.61
CA TRP A 35 4.41 6.27 -4.31
C TRP A 35 5.28 5.04 -4.06
N ASP A 36 6.36 4.88 -4.81
CA ASP A 36 7.30 3.75 -4.66
C ASP A 36 8.44 4.03 -3.67
N GLY A 37 8.53 5.24 -3.20
CA GLY A 37 9.59 5.72 -2.31
C GLY A 37 10.41 6.84 -2.94
N THR A 38 10.42 6.95 -4.27
CA THR A 38 11.20 7.91 -5.04
C THR A 38 10.36 8.65 -6.08
N ALA A 39 9.38 7.96 -6.67
CA ALA A 39 8.52 8.48 -7.73
C ALA A 39 7.09 7.95 -7.63
N TRP A 40 6.16 8.60 -8.34
CA TRP A 40 4.84 8.06 -8.61
C TRP A 40 4.97 6.96 -9.66
N THR A 41 4.44 5.77 -9.36
CA THR A 41 4.47 4.62 -10.25
C THR A 41 3.04 4.14 -10.52
N PRO A 42 2.70 3.78 -11.78
CA PRO A 42 1.36 3.31 -12.10
C PRO A 42 1.05 1.99 -11.39
N VAL A 43 -0.17 1.91 -10.86
CA VAL A 43 -0.74 0.65 -10.35
C VAL A 43 -1.40 -0.06 -11.52
N ARG A 44 -0.86 -1.19 -11.94
CA ARG A 44 -1.37 -1.98 -13.05
C ARG A 44 -2.56 -2.82 -12.64
N ALA A 45 -2.47 -3.42 -11.45
CA ALA A 45 -3.53 -4.27 -10.91
C ALA A 45 -3.55 -4.27 -9.37
N ILE A 46 -4.71 -4.58 -8.80
CA ILE A 46 -4.87 -4.93 -7.39
C ILE A 46 -5.36 -6.36 -7.31
N THR A 47 -4.68 -7.19 -6.54
CA THR A 47 -5.10 -8.56 -6.23
C THR A 47 -5.65 -8.61 -4.82
N ALA A 48 -6.91 -8.99 -4.68
CA ALA A 48 -7.53 -9.28 -3.39
C ALA A 48 -7.51 -10.79 -3.14
N THR A 49 -6.91 -11.21 -2.04
CA THR A 49 -6.82 -12.63 -1.65
C THR A 49 -7.50 -12.85 -0.30
N ARG A 50 -8.41 -13.82 -0.24
CA ARG A 50 -9.06 -14.22 1.00
C ARG A 50 -8.09 -15.07 1.82
N ARG A 51 -7.78 -14.63 3.03
CA ARG A 51 -6.91 -15.36 3.94
C ARG A 51 -7.58 -16.64 4.44
N ARG A 52 -6.78 -17.67 4.65
CA ARG A 52 -7.16 -18.89 5.36
C ARG A 52 -6.46 -18.87 6.71
N SER A 53 -7.21 -18.75 7.79
CA SER A 53 -6.64 -18.66 9.15
C SER A 53 -5.85 -19.92 9.57
N SER A 54 -6.13 -21.06 8.94
CA SER A 54 -5.41 -22.33 9.15
C SER A 54 -4.11 -22.46 8.36
N ASP A 55 -3.83 -21.52 7.45
CA ASP A 55 -2.64 -21.53 6.60
C ASP A 55 -1.55 -20.66 7.25
N PRO A 56 -0.40 -21.24 7.64
CA PRO A 56 0.70 -20.49 8.25
C PRO A 56 1.22 -19.36 7.37
N ASP A 57 1.18 -19.50 6.04
CA ASP A 57 1.61 -18.49 5.10
C ASP A 57 0.65 -17.28 5.06
N HIS A 58 -0.59 -17.49 5.44
CA HIS A 58 -1.61 -16.43 5.55
C HIS A 58 -1.68 -15.80 6.96
N GLN A 59 -0.82 -16.20 7.89
CA GLN A 59 -0.69 -15.51 9.17
C GLN A 59 -0.26 -14.06 8.94
N MET A 60 -0.91 -13.12 9.63
CA MET A 60 -0.53 -11.70 9.56
C MET A 60 0.60 -11.38 10.53
N LEU A 61 1.55 -10.61 10.05
CA LEU A 61 2.65 -10.05 10.82
C LEU A 61 2.59 -8.53 10.76
N SER A 62 2.67 -7.88 11.90
CA SER A 62 2.86 -6.43 12.01
C SER A 62 4.36 -6.17 12.24
N LEU A 63 4.99 -5.58 11.26
CA LEU A 63 6.42 -5.27 11.24
C LEU A 63 6.60 -3.80 11.63
N GLN A 64 7.24 -3.53 12.76
CA GLN A 64 7.42 -2.18 13.30
C GLN A 64 8.87 -1.75 13.29
N THR A 65 9.17 -0.69 12.56
CA THR A 65 10.42 0.07 12.62
C THR A 65 10.17 1.43 13.25
N ARG A 66 11.20 2.26 13.44
CA ARG A 66 10.99 3.68 13.78
C ARG A 66 10.41 4.49 12.61
N GLY A 67 10.79 4.13 11.40
CA GLY A 67 10.35 4.80 10.17
C GLY A 67 8.93 4.46 9.73
N GLY A 68 8.32 3.42 10.31
CA GLY A 68 6.96 3.04 9.97
C GLY A 68 6.55 1.66 10.48
N VAL A 69 5.31 1.32 10.21
CA VAL A 69 4.71 0.02 10.50
C VAL A 69 3.92 -0.46 9.28
N VAL A 70 4.05 -1.74 8.98
CA VAL A 70 3.28 -2.39 7.92
C VAL A 70 2.75 -3.74 8.41
N SER A 71 1.55 -4.11 7.99
CA SER A 71 0.98 -5.43 8.23
C SER A 71 0.94 -6.22 6.94
N VAL A 72 1.58 -7.37 6.94
CA VAL A 72 1.74 -8.24 5.77
C VAL A 72 1.47 -9.69 6.15
N THR A 73 1.23 -10.55 5.16
CA THR A 73 1.19 -12.00 5.38
C THR A 73 2.60 -12.56 5.63
N ALA A 74 2.70 -13.66 6.34
CA ALA A 74 3.97 -14.28 6.71
C ALA A 74 4.86 -14.63 5.51
N HIS A 75 4.26 -14.97 4.36
CA HIS A 75 4.99 -15.26 3.12
C HIS A 75 5.27 -14.04 2.24
N HIS A 76 4.79 -12.84 2.63
CA HIS A 76 4.99 -11.63 1.83
C HIS A 76 6.48 -11.30 1.68
N HIS A 77 6.85 -10.81 0.50
CA HIS A 77 8.22 -10.41 0.21
C HIS A 77 8.44 -8.95 0.64
N MET A 78 9.41 -8.78 1.51
CA MET A 78 9.86 -7.48 2.00
C MET A 78 11.20 -7.13 1.37
N LEU A 79 11.53 -5.85 1.31
CA LEU A 79 12.87 -5.40 1.00
C LEU A 79 13.62 -5.07 2.28
N ASP A 80 14.86 -5.55 2.39
CA ASP A 80 15.78 -5.07 3.41
C ASP A 80 16.47 -3.74 3.02
N ALA A 81 17.32 -3.21 3.87
CA ALA A 81 17.97 -1.92 3.65
C ALA A 81 18.94 -1.93 2.45
N GLU A 82 19.42 -3.08 2.03
CA GLU A 82 20.24 -3.33 0.85
C GLU A 82 19.39 -3.57 -0.42
N HIS A 83 18.06 -3.46 -0.31
CA HIS A 83 17.08 -3.76 -1.35
C HIS A 83 17.03 -5.24 -1.78
N GLU A 84 17.54 -6.14 -0.92
CA GLU A 84 17.41 -7.58 -1.14
C GLU A 84 16.03 -8.08 -0.67
N VAL A 85 15.50 -9.05 -1.41
CA VAL A 85 14.16 -9.60 -1.13
C VAL A 85 14.23 -10.63 -0.01
N ARG A 86 13.48 -10.40 1.08
CA ARG A 86 13.36 -11.28 2.24
C ARG A 86 11.90 -11.66 2.49
N VAL A 87 11.63 -12.92 2.81
CA VAL A 87 10.26 -13.35 3.20
C VAL A 87 9.94 -12.86 4.61
N ALA A 88 8.77 -12.26 4.83
CA ALA A 88 8.43 -11.61 6.10
C ALA A 88 8.61 -12.52 7.33
N ARG A 89 8.26 -13.82 7.23
CA ARG A 89 8.44 -14.78 8.34
C ARG A 89 9.90 -15.08 8.70
N THR A 90 10.85 -14.79 7.81
CA THR A 90 12.30 -15.01 8.07
C THR A 90 12.96 -13.80 8.70
N LEU A 91 12.25 -12.70 8.86
CA LEU A 91 12.76 -11.49 9.47
C LEU A 91 12.83 -11.63 10.99
N ALA A 92 13.86 -11.05 11.57
CA ALA A 92 14.08 -11.01 13.01
C ALA A 92 14.17 -9.56 13.52
N VAL A 93 13.92 -9.37 14.81
CA VAL A 93 14.19 -8.07 15.46
C VAL A 93 15.68 -7.74 15.35
N GLY A 94 15.99 -6.55 14.83
CA GLY A 94 17.35 -6.10 14.51
C GLY A 94 17.62 -6.04 13.01
N ASP A 95 16.91 -6.80 12.17
CA ASP A 95 17.00 -6.66 10.71
C ASP A 95 16.58 -5.25 10.29
N GLN A 96 17.06 -4.80 9.14
CA GLN A 96 16.74 -3.47 8.62
C GLN A 96 15.85 -3.62 7.38
N LEU A 97 14.72 -2.90 7.37
CA LEU A 97 13.80 -2.86 6.22
C LEU A 97 14.08 -1.66 5.32
N ALA A 98 13.78 -1.78 4.04
CA ALA A 98 13.82 -0.65 3.13
C ALA A 98 12.80 0.42 3.56
N LEU A 99 13.27 1.65 3.67
CA LEU A 99 12.45 2.83 3.92
C LEU A 99 12.58 3.81 2.77
N ALA A 100 11.47 4.35 2.30
CA ALA A 100 11.49 5.45 1.34
C ALA A 100 12.32 6.63 1.91
N PRO A 101 13.23 7.20 1.14
CA PRO A 101 14.02 8.35 1.59
C PRO A 101 13.16 9.58 1.84
N THR A 102 12.10 9.74 1.06
CA THR A 102 11.20 10.90 1.12
C THR A 102 9.73 10.47 1.03
N PHE A 103 8.84 11.37 1.39
CA PHE A 103 7.43 11.33 0.97
C PHE A 103 7.25 12.08 -0.36
N PRO A 104 6.16 11.81 -1.11
CA PRO A 104 5.90 12.56 -2.32
C PRO A 104 5.71 14.04 -2.02
N PRO A 105 6.24 14.95 -2.86
CA PRO A 105 6.02 16.38 -2.70
C PRO A 105 4.53 16.69 -2.89
N SER A 106 4.04 17.69 -2.14
CA SER A 106 2.69 18.20 -2.36
C SER A 106 2.60 18.92 -3.70
N PRO A 107 1.63 18.61 -4.56
CA PRO A 107 1.46 19.28 -5.84
C PRO A 107 0.97 20.73 -5.73
N ALA A 108 0.50 21.17 -4.55
CA ALA A 108 0.02 22.51 -4.26
C ALA A 108 -1.07 23.04 -5.22
N TRP A 109 -1.92 22.14 -5.76
CA TRP A 109 -2.98 22.53 -6.74
C TRP A 109 -4.19 23.17 -6.07
N THR A 110 -4.42 22.83 -4.79
CA THR A 110 -5.63 23.26 -4.09
C THR A 110 -5.40 24.59 -3.41
N THR A 111 -6.26 25.55 -3.70
CA THR A 111 -6.33 26.85 -3.02
C THR A 111 -7.46 26.81 -2.01
N LEU A 112 -7.16 27.14 -0.75
CA LEU A 112 -8.13 27.32 0.33
C LEU A 112 -7.65 28.46 1.23
N THR A 113 -8.56 28.98 2.06
CA THR A 113 -8.16 30.05 2.99
C THR A 113 -7.45 29.44 4.22
N PRO A 114 -6.55 30.19 4.89
CA PRO A 114 -5.93 29.76 6.13
C PRO A 114 -6.95 29.41 7.21
N GLU A 115 -8.07 30.16 7.30
CA GLU A 115 -9.14 29.88 8.25
C GLU A 115 -9.79 28.54 7.99
N LEU A 116 -10.02 28.16 6.74
CA LEU A 116 -10.57 26.85 6.42
C LEU A 116 -9.56 25.73 6.72
N ALA A 117 -8.28 25.94 6.46
CA ALA A 117 -7.24 24.99 6.80
C ALA A 117 -7.15 24.73 8.32
N GLU A 118 -7.17 25.81 9.13
CA GLU A 118 -7.20 25.72 10.59
C GLU A 118 -8.46 24.97 11.07
N PHE A 119 -9.62 25.36 10.56
CA PHE A 119 -10.90 24.75 10.93
C PHE A 119 -10.93 23.25 10.62
N LEU A 120 -10.43 22.83 9.46
CA LEU A 120 -10.31 21.41 9.11
C LEU A 120 -9.35 20.69 10.05
N GLY A 121 -8.25 21.32 10.46
CA GLY A 121 -7.32 20.76 11.46
C GLY A 121 -8.00 20.51 12.81
N LEU A 122 -8.70 21.49 13.33
CA LEU A 122 -9.44 21.41 14.58
C LEU A 122 -10.52 20.31 14.52
N LEU A 123 -11.33 20.28 13.46
CA LEU A 123 -12.35 19.23 13.29
C LEU A 123 -11.75 17.84 13.10
N THR A 124 -10.60 17.72 12.44
CA THR A 124 -9.91 16.43 12.31
C THR A 124 -9.47 15.91 13.69
N ALA A 125 -9.02 16.80 14.58
CA ALA A 125 -8.65 16.42 15.94
C ALA A 125 -9.88 15.99 16.75
N GLU A 126 -10.72 16.94 17.15
CA GLU A 126 -11.76 16.77 18.17
C GLU A 126 -13.20 16.85 17.62
N GLY A 127 -13.35 17.07 16.31
CA GLY A 127 -14.67 17.15 15.68
C GLY A 127 -15.28 15.78 15.44
N TYR A 128 -16.61 15.72 15.50
CA TYR A 128 -17.41 14.61 15.02
C TYR A 128 -18.41 15.10 13.97
N VAL A 129 -18.44 14.47 12.84
CA VAL A 129 -19.39 14.79 11.78
C VAL A 129 -20.19 13.53 11.45
N ALA A 130 -21.50 13.56 11.75
CA ALA A 130 -22.40 12.46 11.46
C ALA A 130 -22.71 12.36 9.98
N GLU A 131 -23.15 11.19 9.51
CA GLU A 131 -23.54 10.94 8.11
C GLU A 131 -24.62 11.91 7.60
N GLN A 132 -25.55 12.28 8.50
CA GLN A 132 -26.63 13.23 8.19
C GLN A 132 -26.15 14.69 8.18
N GLY A 133 -24.85 14.94 8.39
CA GLY A 133 -24.26 16.29 8.37
C GLY A 133 -24.43 17.07 9.69
N LYS A 134 -24.70 16.41 10.83
CA LYS A 134 -24.58 17.03 12.15
C LYS A 134 -23.10 17.16 12.51
N ILE A 135 -22.70 18.33 13.02
CA ILE A 135 -21.32 18.60 13.40
C ILE A 135 -21.26 18.92 14.88
N GLN A 136 -20.34 18.26 15.57
CA GLN A 136 -20.06 18.46 16.98
C GLN A 136 -18.56 18.59 17.19
N PHE A 137 -18.15 19.50 18.06
CA PHE A 137 -16.77 19.64 18.52
C PHE A 137 -16.76 19.52 20.04
N THR A 138 -15.91 18.67 20.60
CA THR A 138 -15.87 18.39 22.04
C THR A 138 -14.51 18.74 22.60
N ASN A 139 -14.44 19.65 23.56
CA ASN A 139 -13.19 20.02 24.22
C ASN A 139 -13.45 20.61 25.62
N THR A 140 -12.40 20.70 26.43
CA THR A 140 -12.43 21.35 27.76
C THR A 140 -11.86 22.75 27.75
N ASP A 141 -11.18 23.18 26.65
CA ASP A 141 -10.60 24.50 26.52
C ASP A 141 -11.61 25.51 25.94
N PRO A 142 -12.08 26.51 26.76
CA PRO A 142 -13.05 27.50 26.29
C PRO A 142 -12.53 28.38 25.12
N ALA A 143 -11.21 28.61 25.05
CA ALA A 143 -10.63 29.42 23.99
C ALA A 143 -10.70 28.67 22.66
N LEU A 144 -10.46 27.36 22.69
CA LEU A 144 -10.55 26.51 21.50
C LEU A 144 -12.00 26.38 21.02
N LEU A 145 -12.95 26.18 21.95
CA LEU A 145 -14.39 26.14 21.64
C LEU A 145 -14.86 27.44 20.99
N LYS A 146 -14.46 28.57 21.55
CA LYS A 146 -14.75 29.88 20.98
C LYS A 146 -14.15 30.03 19.59
N ARG A 147 -12.88 29.65 19.39
CA ARG A 147 -12.19 29.74 18.10
C ARG A 147 -12.92 28.92 17.02
N VAL A 148 -13.35 27.71 17.33
CA VAL A 148 -14.13 26.86 16.42
C VAL A 148 -15.45 27.50 16.04
N GLY A 149 -16.17 28.07 17.02
CA GLY A 149 -17.43 28.78 16.78
C GLY A 149 -17.27 30.02 15.90
N ASP A 150 -16.21 30.83 16.15
CA ASP A 150 -15.91 32.00 15.37
C ASP A 150 -15.56 31.64 13.89
N LEU A 151 -14.76 30.57 13.71
CA LEU A 151 -14.44 30.04 12.36
C LEU A 151 -15.69 29.52 11.66
N TRP A 152 -16.54 28.76 12.34
CA TRP A 152 -17.79 28.25 11.77
C TRP A 152 -18.69 29.40 11.27
N SER A 153 -18.88 30.43 12.11
CA SER A 153 -19.71 31.58 11.76
C SER A 153 -19.14 32.37 10.58
N ARG A 154 -17.82 32.56 10.51
CA ARG A 154 -17.16 33.27 9.38
C ARG A 154 -17.19 32.49 8.07
N LEU A 155 -16.89 31.20 8.13
CA LEU A 155 -16.74 30.38 6.92
C LEU A 155 -18.07 29.95 6.31
N PHE A 156 -19.08 29.70 7.17
CA PHE A 156 -20.31 29.05 6.74
C PHE A 156 -21.58 29.79 7.20
N LEU A 157 -21.46 30.96 7.79
CA LEU A 157 -22.59 31.76 8.31
C LEU A 157 -23.48 30.97 9.28
N GLY A 158 -22.91 29.96 9.93
CA GLY A 158 -23.64 29.11 10.88
C GLY A 158 -23.68 29.68 12.28
N THR A 159 -24.51 29.09 13.11
CA THR A 159 -24.64 29.40 14.53
C THR A 159 -24.12 28.25 15.41
N THR A 160 -23.97 28.51 16.69
CA THR A 160 -23.51 27.48 17.64
C THR A 160 -24.48 27.31 18.81
N SER A 161 -24.52 26.10 19.39
CA SER A 161 -25.15 25.83 20.67
C SER A 161 -24.22 24.93 21.48
N VAL A 162 -24.33 25.06 22.82
CA VAL A 162 -23.41 24.41 23.76
C VAL A 162 -24.21 23.48 24.67
N GLN A 163 -23.63 22.31 24.93
CA GLN A 163 -24.11 21.36 25.93
C GLN A 163 -22.93 20.89 26.79
N VAL A 164 -23.09 20.88 28.08
CA VAL A 164 -22.12 20.32 29.03
C VAL A 164 -22.56 18.91 29.40
N THR A 165 -21.64 17.95 29.30
CA THR A 165 -21.91 16.53 29.61
C THR A 165 -20.75 15.95 30.41
N PRO A 166 -20.99 14.94 31.29
CA PRO A 166 -19.90 14.19 31.91
C PRO A 166 -18.97 13.57 30.85
N SER A 167 -17.66 13.57 31.11
CA SER A 167 -16.68 12.93 30.25
C SER A 167 -16.89 11.41 30.24
N GLY A 168 -16.93 10.80 29.06
CA GLY A 168 -16.99 9.34 28.91
C GLY A 168 -15.71 8.61 29.37
N TRP A 169 -14.60 9.34 29.60
CA TRP A 169 -13.31 8.77 30.02
C TRP A 169 -12.97 9.07 31.49
N HIS A 170 -13.51 10.14 32.03
CA HIS A 170 -13.29 10.57 33.42
C HIS A 170 -14.62 11.08 34.01
N ALA A 171 -15.31 10.23 34.76
CA ALA A 171 -16.63 10.51 35.31
C ALA A 171 -16.70 11.78 36.19
N GLU A 172 -15.56 12.26 36.67
CA GLU A 172 -15.45 13.44 37.51
C GLU A 172 -15.16 14.76 36.75
N ARG A 173 -15.11 14.71 35.44
CA ARG A 173 -14.83 15.90 34.61
C ARG A 173 -15.94 16.11 33.60
N ASP A 174 -16.45 17.32 33.53
CA ASP A 174 -17.36 17.73 32.48
C ASP A 174 -16.60 18.11 31.22
N VAL A 175 -17.18 17.78 30.08
CA VAL A 175 -16.71 18.21 28.76
C VAL A 175 -17.78 19.07 28.11
N THR A 176 -17.35 20.07 27.40
CA THR A 176 -18.23 20.95 26.64
C THR A 176 -18.36 20.47 25.21
N GLN A 177 -19.58 20.20 24.80
CA GLN A 177 -19.93 19.86 23.40
C GLN A 177 -20.48 21.10 22.72
N LEU A 178 -19.76 21.55 21.67
CA LEU A 178 -20.17 22.64 20.82
C LEU A 178 -20.82 22.05 19.55
N TYR A 179 -22.09 22.33 19.36
CA TYR A 179 -22.81 21.96 18.13
C TYR A 179 -22.72 23.10 17.14
N LEU A 180 -22.27 22.78 15.91
CA LEU A 180 -22.17 23.70 14.80
C LEU A 180 -23.43 23.58 13.94
N ASN A 181 -24.33 24.55 14.11
CA ASN A 181 -25.64 24.55 13.47
C ASN A 181 -25.61 25.32 12.15
N GLY A 182 -26.22 24.74 11.11
CA GLY A 182 -26.24 25.33 9.76
C GLY A 182 -26.74 24.36 8.72
N ASP A 183 -26.41 24.62 7.47
CA ASP A 183 -26.77 23.76 6.35
C ASP A 183 -26.11 22.36 6.46
N ARG A 184 -26.96 21.35 6.41
CA ARG A 184 -26.55 19.94 6.46
C ARG A 184 -25.72 19.51 5.27
N THR A 185 -25.80 20.23 4.16
CA THR A 185 -24.98 19.96 2.97
C THR A 185 -23.51 20.24 3.23
N ILE A 186 -23.22 21.32 3.96
CA ILE A 186 -21.86 21.62 4.45
C ILE A 186 -21.34 20.50 5.36
N GLY A 187 -22.19 20.02 6.29
CA GLY A 187 -21.81 18.91 7.17
C GLY A 187 -21.51 17.62 6.40
N ARG A 188 -22.32 17.27 5.40
CA ARG A 188 -22.04 16.11 4.54
C ARG A 188 -20.72 16.26 3.77
N TRP A 189 -20.50 17.46 3.17
CA TRP A 189 -19.23 17.77 2.51
C TRP A 189 -18.03 17.64 3.47
N LEU A 190 -18.13 18.18 4.69
CA LEU A 190 -17.09 18.02 5.71
C LEU A 190 -16.86 16.54 6.06
N ARG A 191 -17.94 15.76 6.16
CA ARG A 191 -17.83 14.31 6.38
C ARG A 191 -17.00 13.62 5.29
N GLU A 192 -17.28 13.95 4.04
CA GLU A 192 -16.51 13.43 2.89
C GLU A 192 -15.04 13.84 2.90
N GLN A 193 -14.72 15.04 3.42
CA GLN A 193 -13.33 15.48 3.53
C GLN A 193 -12.59 14.79 4.68
N LEU A 194 -13.25 14.60 5.81
CA LEU A 194 -12.61 14.21 7.08
C LEU A 194 -12.61 12.70 7.34
N TYR A 195 -13.44 11.93 6.65
CA TYR A 195 -13.60 10.50 6.93
C TYR A 195 -13.41 9.64 5.68
N THR A 196 -12.95 8.41 5.90
CA THR A 196 -13.02 7.32 4.93
C THR A 196 -14.46 6.78 4.84
N ALA A 197 -14.75 5.94 3.85
CA ALA A 197 -16.03 5.26 3.74
C ALA A 197 -16.29 4.33 4.95
N ASP A 198 -15.25 3.73 5.52
CA ASP A 198 -15.34 2.91 6.74
C ASP A 198 -15.45 3.73 8.03
N GLY A 199 -15.54 5.05 7.93
CA GLY A 199 -15.75 5.96 9.07
C GLY A 199 -14.50 6.32 9.87
N PHE A 200 -13.30 6.01 9.38
CA PHE A 200 -12.05 6.46 9.99
C PHE A 200 -11.72 7.89 9.59
N LYS A 201 -11.18 8.68 10.51
CA LYS A 201 -10.68 10.02 10.20
C LYS A 201 -9.48 9.96 9.25
N ARG A 202 -9.34 10.99 8.41
CA ARG A 202 -8.19 11.18 7.51
C ARG A 202 -7.79 12.64 7.40
N VAL A 203 -6.59 12.90 6.92
CA VAL A 203 -6.22 14.24 6.44
C VAL A 203 -7.03 14.53 5.17
N PRO A 204 -7.75 15.69 5.10
CA PRO A 204 -8.50 16.07 3.91
C PRO A 204 -7.60 16.13 2.66
N ARG A 205 -8.10 15.65 1.52
CA ARG A 205 -7.36 15.74 0.24
C ARG A 205 -7.04 17.18 -0.14
N LEU A 206 -7.93 18.13 0.20
CA LEU A 206 -7.69 19.57 0.02
C LEU A 206 -6.40 20.01 0.71
N ILE A 207 -6.11 19.48 1.89
CA ILE A 207 -4.91 19.80 2.67
C ILE A 207 -3.68 19.09 2.06
N LEU A 208 -3.78 17.80 1.74
CA LEU A 208 -2.67 17.05 1.13
C LEU A 208 -2.18 17.70 -0.16
N ASN A 209 -3.08 18.30 -0.93
CA ASN A 209 -2.79 18.95 -2.21
C ASN A 209 -2.61 20.48 -2.12
N SER A 210 -2.47 21.03 -0.92
CA SER A 210 -2.27 22.46 -0.69
C SER A 210 -0.80 22.83 -0.48
N SER A 211 -0.52 24.13 -0.44
CA SER A 211 0.82 24.64 -0.14
C SER A 211 1.29 24.27 1.27
N SER A 212 2.61 24.22 1.49
CA SER A 212 3.21 23.91 2.79
C SER A 212 2.74 24.84 3.90
N VAL A 213 2.45 26.11 3.61
CA VAL A 213 1.93 27.09 4.57
C VAL A 213 0.53 26.68 5.05
N LEU A 214 -0.35 26.27 4.15
CA LEU A 214 -1.70 25.81 4.50
C LEU A 214 -1.67 24.47 5.23
N GLN A 215 -0.76 23.58 4.84
CA GLN A 215 -0.51 22.32 5.57
C GLN A 215 -0.05 22.58 7.00
N GLN A 216 0.86 23.55 7.21
CA GLN A 216 1.29 23.98 8.55
C GLN A 216 0.13 24.56 9.35
N THR A 217 -0.73 25.35 8.73
CA THR A 217 -1.93 25.91 9.40
C THR A 217 -2.89 24.81 9.86
N PHE A 218 -3.14 23.82 9.00
CA PHE A 218 -3.91 22.64 9.37
C PHE A 218 -3.28 21.87 10.53
N LEU A 219 -1.96 21.61 10.47
CA LEU A 219 -1.23 20.88 11.51
C LEU A 219 -1.29 21.64 12.87
N SER A 220 -1.23 22.97 12.82
CA SER A 220 -1.36 23.80 14.04
C SER A 220 -2.75 23.64 14.66
N GLY A 221 -3.81 23.68 13.86
CA GLY A 221 -5.18 23.42 14.31
C GLY A 221 -5.37 21.99 14.85
N TYR A 222 -4.83 21.00 14.15
CA TYR A 222 -4.86 19.60 14.58
C TYR A 222 -4.14 19.41 15.92
N TYR A 223 -2.93 19.95 16.06
CA TYR A 223 -2.13 19.83 17.28
C TYR A 223 -2.76 20.56 18.47
N ALA A 224 -3.48 21.66 18.25
CA ALA A 224 -4.18 22.37 19.30
C ALA A 224 -5.29 21.53 19.94
N GLY A 225 -5.94 20.63 19.16
CA GLY A 225 -6.93 19.68 19.69
C GLY A 225 -6.29 18.42 20.29
N ASP A 226 -5.49 17.71 19.50
CA ASP A 226 -5.05 16.32 19.77
C ASP A 226 -3.57 16.20 20.14
N GLY A 227 -2.84 17.32 20.29
CA GLY A 227 -1.45 17.32 20.72
C GLY A 227 -1.27 16.85 22.15
N LEU A 228 -0.42 15.84 22.38
CA LEU A 228 -0.12 15.35 23.71
C LEU A 228 0.70 16.40 24.48
N LYS A 229 0.15 16.90 25.56
CA LYS A 229 0.79 17.92 26.41
C LYS A 229 1.90 17.32 27.27
N ALA A 230 3.06 17.95 27.21
CA ALA A 230 4.18 17.98 28.16
C ALA A 230 4.81 16.67 28.65
N GLY A 231 6.13 16.59 28.48
CA GLY A 231 7.06 15.67 29.16
C GLY A 231 7.92 14.81 28.24
N ASN A 232 7.44 14.42 27.05
CA ASN A 232 8.16 13.51 26.14
C ASN A 232 8.39 14.07 24.73
N GLY A 233 8.33 15.37 24.51
CA GLY A 233 8.39 16.01 23.20
C GLY A 233 7.02 16.08 22.53
N ASP A 234 6.96 16.74 21.39
CA ASP A 234 5.74 16.87 20.59
C ASP A 234 5.30 15.50 20.07
N SER A 235 4.08 15.12 20.31
CA SER A 235 3.51 13.91 19.76
C SER A 235 2.00 14.05 19.53
N VAL A 236 1.49 13.25 18.60
CA VAL A 236 0.05 13.13 18.31
C VAL A 236 -0.35 11.67 18.30
N LYS A 237 -1.57 11.36 18.66
CA LYS A 237 -2.08 10.00 18.75
C LYS A 237 -3.42 9.88 18.02
N THR A 238 -3.58 8.83 17.22
CA THR A 238 -4.84 8.54 16.52
C THR A 238 -5.09 7.04 16.43
N ASN A 239 -6.34 6.65 16.32
CA ASN A 239 -6.74 5.26 16.02
C ASN A 239 -6.94 4.99 14.54
N SER A 240 -6.73 5.98 13.68
CA SER A 240 -6.84 5.85 12.23
C SER A 240 -5.45 5.72 11.58
N ALA A 241 -5.18 4.58 10.94
CA ALA A 241 -3.97 4.38 10.15
C ALA A 241 -3.87 5.38 8.99
N VAL A 242 -5.01 5.66 8.33
CA VAL A 242 -5.07 6.62 7.21
C VAL A 242 -4.76 8.04 7.67
N LEU A 243 -5.28 8.46 8.83
CA LEU A 243 -4.94 9.75 9.41
C LEU A 243 -3.47 9.81 9.81
N ALA A 244 -2.96 8.76 10.48
CA ALA A 244 -1.56 8.66 10.86
C ALA A 244 -0.62 8.80 9.65
N GLN A 245 -0.91 8.10 8.55
CA GLN A 245 -0.13 8.19 7.31
C GLN A 245 -0.17 9.61 6.72
N GLY A 246 -1.35 10.22 6.65
CA GLY A 246 -1.48 11.60 6.15
C GLY A 246 -0.72 12.61 7.01
N LEU A 247 -0.75 12.46 8.34
CA LEU A 247 0.00 13.32 9.27
C LEU A 247 1.53 13.11 9.10
N CYS A 248 2.01 11.86 8.96
CA CYS A 248 3.41 11.60 8.66
C CYS A 248 3.87 12.35 7.40
N TRP A 249 3.05 12.31 6.35
CA TRP A 249 3.33 13.01 5.10
C TRP A 249 3.37 14.53 5.29
N LEU A 250 2.36 15.13 5.94
CA LEU A 250 2.34 16.58 6.19
C LEU A 250 3.54 17.04 7.01
N TYR A 251 3.88 16.33 8.10
CA TYR A 251 5.05 16.68 8.92
C TYR A 251 6.36 16.55 8.14
N ALA A 252 6.48 15.55 7.28
CA ALA A 252 7.66 15.41 6.43
C ALA A 252 7.78 16.58 5.43
N ASN A 253 6.67 17.05 4.85
CA ASN A 253 6.65 18.24 3.98
C ASN A 253 7.05 19.53 4.73
N GLN A 254 6.95 19.54 6.07
CA GLN A 254 7.45 20.62 6.94
C GLN A 254 8.90 20.38 7.42
N GLY A 255 9.61 19.39 6.86
CA GLY A 255 10.97 19.03 7.26
C GLY A 255 11.07 18.33 8.63
N ARG A 256 9.95 17.86 9.17
CA ARG A 256 9.91 17.16 10.48
C ARG A 256 9.84 15.65 10.28
N THR A 257 10.72 14.93 10.95
CA THR A 257 10.71 13.46 10.92
C THR A 257 9.78 12.91 12.01
N CYS A 258 8.83 12.06 11.60
CA CYS A 258 7.99 11.30 12.53
C CYS A 258 8.61 9.94 12.83
N THR A 259 8.55 9.52 14.10
CA THR A 259 8.71 8.11 14.45
C THR A 259 7.33 7.54 14.78
N VAL A 260 7.02 6.39 14.19
CA VAL A 260 5.73 5.73 14.35
C VAL A 260 5.84 4.69 15.45
N TYR A 261 4.91 4.73 16.39
CA TYR A 261 4.73 3.71 17.40
C TYR A 261 3.27 3.23 17.38
N VAL A 262 3.07 1.91 17.41
CA VAL A 262 1.73 1.31 17.42
C VAL A 262 1.50 0.62 18.76
N GLU A 263 0.35 0.89 19.34
CA GLU A 263 -0.12 0.23 20.56
C GLU A 263 -1.42 -0.51 20.25
N HIS A 264 -1.44 -1.80 20.57
CA HIS A 264 -2.63 -2.63 20.47
C HIS A 264 -3.30 -2.78 21.84
N ARG A 265 -4.60 -2.48 21.93
CA ARG A 265 -5.43 -2.68 23.12
C ARG A 265 -6.69 -3.44 22.75
N GLY A 266 -6.71 -4.75 23.01
CA GLY A 266 -7.75 -5.63 22.49
C GLY A 266 -7.79 -5.59 20.96
N GLU A 267 -8.94 -5.40 20.37
CA GLU A 267 -9.12 -5.30 18.90
C GLU A 267 -8.75 -3.93 18.31
N ARG A 268 -8.41 -2.94 19.15
CA ARG A 268 -8.13 -1.57 18.69
C ARG A 268 -6.64 -1.32 18.61
N SER A 269 -6.23 -0.71 17.50
CA SER A 269 -4.89 -0.19 17.30
C SER A 269 -4.86 1.32 17.41
N SER A 270 -3.83 1.87 18.02
CA SER A 270 -3.58 3.31 18.06
C SER A 270 -2.17 3.61 17.60
N TYR A 271 -2.03 4.66 16.82
CA TYR A 271 -0.79 5.12 16.21
C TYR A 271 -0.34 6.40 16.91
N GLN A 272 0.83 6.36 17.50
CA GLN A 272 1.48 7.54 18.09
C GLN A 272 2.60 8.00 17.18
N LEU A 273 2.53 9.24 16.75
CA LEU A 273 3.56 9.91 15.96
C LEU A 273 4.37 10.81 16.89
N ASN A 274 5.62 10.46 17.11
CA ASN A 274 6.53 11.31 17.88
C ASN A 274 7.29 12.21 16.91
N LEU A 275 7.11 13.52 17.10
CA LEU A 275 7.67 14.58 16.28
C LEU A 275 8.99 15.02 16.93
N SER A 276 10.06 14.26 16.69
CA SER A 276 11.35 14.54 17.36
C SER A 276 11.96 15.85 16.85
N SER A 277 12.46 16.65 17.82
CA SER A 277 13.54 17.60 17.54
C SER A 277 14.78 16.83 17.07
N ALA A 278 15.55 17.39 16.15
CA ALA A 278 16.73 16.74 15.55
C ALA A 278 17.85 16.39 16.55
N THR A 279 17.73 16.75 17.82
CA THR A 279 18.76 16.56 18.85
C THR A 279 18.35 15.51 19.87
N PRO A 280 19.02 14.33 19.91
CA PRO A 280 18.82 13.34 20.97
C PRO A 280 19.27 13.93 22.32
N ALA A 281 18.36 14.17 23.24
CA ALA A 281 18.70 14.64 24.58
C ALA A 281 19.02 13.46 25.51
N GLY A 282 20.29 13.36 25.99
CA GLY A 282 20.73 12.51 27.07
C GLY A 282 20.50 11.00 26.90
N GLU A 283 20.50 10.27 28.00
CA GLU A 283 20.32 8.80 28.03
C GLU A 283 18.95 8.35 27.49
N LYS A 284 17.89 9.13 27.70
CA LYS A 284 16.55 8.86 27.19
C LYS A 284 16.44 8.89 25.68
N GLY A 285 17.40 9.51 24.99
CA GLY A 285 17.45 9.59 23.52
C GLY A 285 18.29 8.51 22.83
N GLN A 286 18.89 7.57 23.56
CA GLN A 286 19.78 6.55 22.95
C GLN A 286 19.05 5.69 21.90
N HIS A 287 17.76 5.43 22.09
CA HIS A 287 16.96 4.72 21.10
C HIS A 287 16.81 5.48 19.77
N LEU A 288 17.00 6.81 19.75
CA LEU A 288 16.99 7.64 18.55
C LEU A 288 18.28 7.52 17.73
N ARG A 289 19.34 6.96 18.29
CA ARG A 289 20.61 6.69 17.61
C ARG A 289 20.60 5.45 16.74
N LYS A 290 19.64 4.53 16.99
CA LYS A 290 19.47 3.35 16.15
C LYS A 290 18.88 3.70 14.79
N PRO A 291 19.20 2.97 13.71
CA PRO A 291 18.65 3.21 12.39
C PRO A 291 17.11 3.24 12.40
N ALA A 292 16.52 4.15 11.65
CA ALA A 292 15.05 4.21 11.53
C ALA A 292 14.46 2.95 10.87
N ALA A 293 15.28 2.30 10.04
CA ALA A 293 14.97 1.06 9.32
C ALA A 293 14.99 -0.20 10.20
N GLU A 294 15.66 -0.15 11.38
CA GLU A 294 15.78 -1.33 12.26
C GLU A 294 14.43 -1.84 12.73
N LEU A 295 14.15 -3.11 12.44
CA LEU A 295 12.94 -3.82 12.86
C LEU A 295 12.99 -4.04 14.38
N ARG A 296 12.05 -3.43 15.08
CA ARG A 296 12.02 -3.40 16.55
C ARG A 296 11.06 -4.39 17.15
N ARG A 297 10.00 -4.69 16.40
CA ARG A 297 8.92 -5.52 16.88
C ARG A 297 8.28 -6.25 15.71
N ILE A 298 7.99 -7.53 15.94
CA ILE A 298 7.21 -8.38 15.06
C ILE A 298 6.09 -8.93 15.91
N GLU A 299 4.85 -8.65 15.57
CA GLU A 299 3.67 -9.06 16.33
C GLU A 299 2.58 -9.59 15.38
N THR A 300 1.73 -10.47 15.89
CA THR A 300 0.48 -10.79 15.20
C THR A 300 -0.53 -9.70 15.54
N PRO A 301 -1.10 -8.96 14.56
CA PRO A 301 -2.08 -7.94 14.84
C PRO A 301 -3.35 -8.56 15.44
N PRO A 302 -4.00 -7.87 16.40
CA PRO A 302 -5.13 -8.40 17.18
C PRO A 302 -6.37 -8.68 16.33
N ALA A 303 -6.60 -7.89 15.30
CA ALA A 303 -7.64 -8.11 14.31
C ALA A 303 -6.99 -8.11 12.93
N ALA A 304 -7.16 -9.19 12.19
CA ALA A 304 -6.68 -9.28 10.83
C ALA A 304 -7.88 -9.40 9.90
N ASP A 305 -7.93 -8.53 8.91
CA ASP A 305 -8.93 -8.59 7.85
C ASP A 305 -8.95 -9.98 7.20
N GLU A 306 -10.12 -10.44 6.81
CA GLU A 306 -10.29 -11.68 6.07
C GLU A 306 -9.63 -11.60 4.70
N TRP A 307 -9.43 -10.39 4.18
CA TRP A 307 -8.85 -10.11 2.87
C TRP A 307 -7.52 -9.39 3.01
N VAL A 308 -6.57 -9.77 2.17
CA VAL A 308 -5.32 -9.05 1.94
C VAL A 308 -5.26 -8.58 0.50
N PHE A 309 -4.60 -7.44 0.31
CA PHE A 309 -4.50 -6.79 -0.98
C PHE A 309 -3.03 -6.67 -1.35
N ASP A 310 -2.71 -7.05 -2.57
CA ASP A 310 -1.41 -6.84 -3.18
C ASP A 310 -1.54 -5.94 -4.41
N LEU A 311 -0.51 -5.15 -4.69
CA LEU A 311 -0.50 -4.23 -5.81
C LEU A 311 0.55 -4.68 -6.83
N GLU A 312 0.16 -4.73 -8.08
CA GLU A 312 1.12 -4.78 -9.18
C GLU A 312 1.44 -3.34 -9.61
N THR A 313 2.66 -2.87 -9.38
CA THR A 313 3.10 -1.52 -9.73
C THR A 313 4.11 -1.53 -10.88
N GLY A 314 4.28 -0.39 -11.54
CA GLY A 314 5.24 -0.24 -12.63
C GLY A 314 6.69 -0.46 -12.19
N SER A 315 7.07 0.02 -11.00
CA SER A 315 8.43 -0.10 -10.43
C SER A 315 8.68 -1.41 -9.69
N GLY A 316 7.67 -2.25 -9.46
CA GLY A 316 7.80 -3.48 -8.67
C GLY A 316 7.82 -3.28 -7.16
N VAL A 317 7.72 -2.04 -6.68
CA VAL A 317 7.71 -1.69 -5.26
C VAL A 317 6.70 -0.58 -4.96
N PHE A 318 6.31 -0.42 -3.70
CA PHE A 318 5.46 0.68 -3.27
C PHE A 318 5.56 0.91 -1.75
N CYS A 319 5.21 2.11 -1.30
CA CYS A 319 5.11 2.41 0.12
C CYS A 319 3.81 1.89 0.69
N ALA A 320 3.88 1.13 1.77
CA ALA A 320 2.72 0.55 2.45
C ALA A 320 2.70 0.83 3.95
N GLY A 321 1.53 0.67 4.56
CA GLY A 321 1.34 0.86 5.99
C GLY A 321 1.33 2.32 6.43
N VAL A 322 1.82 2.58 7.64
CA VAL A 322 2.00 3.92 8.20
C VAL A 322 3.48 4.24 8.27
N GLY A 323 3.91 5.38 7.72
CA GLY A 323 5.30 5.78 7.63
C GLY A 323 5.87 5.55 6.23
N ARG A 324 7.13 5.09 6.14
CA ARG A 324 7.92 5.02 4.91
C ARG A 324 8.38 3.62 4.53
N VAL A 325 7.72 2.57 5.02
CA VAL A 325 8.12 1.19 4.71
C VAL A 325 7.84 0.89 3.25
N VAL A 326 8.87 0.44 2.53
CA VAL A 326 8.77 -0.01 1.14
C VAL A 326 8.56 -1.52 1.14
N VAL A 327 7.54 -1.96 0.43
CA VAL A 327 7.25 -3.37 0.20
C VAL A 327 7.47 -3.71 -1.27
N HIS A 328 7.82 -4.95 -1.53
CA HIS A 328 7.99 -5.47 -2.86
C HIS A 328 6.66 -6.01 -3.37
N ASN A 329 6.33 -5.74 -4.63
CA ASN A 329 5.35 -6.57 -5.35
C ASN A 329 5.85 -8.00 -5.27
N SER A 330 4.95 -8.97 -5.23
CA SER A 330 5.37 -10.37 -5.33
C SER A 330 6.39 -10.49 -6.45
N PRO A 331 7.69 -10.83 -6.18
CA PRO A 331 8.76 -10.73 -7.18
C PRO A 331 8.63 -11.76 -8.27
N ARG A 332 7.51 -12.47 -8.26
CA ARG A 332 7.21 -13.53 -9.20
C ARG A 332 5.81 -13.29 -9.72
N ARG A 333 5.71 -13.38 -11.03
CA ARG A 333 4.48 -13.36 -11.80
C ARG A 333 3.40 -14.20 -11.09
N GLY A 334 2.19 -13.68 -10.95
CA GLY A 334 1.09 -14.38 -10.27
C GLY A 334 0.79 -15.75 -10.86
N LEU A 335 0.24 -16.66 -10.08
CA LEU A 335 -0.11 -18.02 -10.50
C LEU A 335 -1.21 -18.07 -11.58
N GLU A 336 -1.91 -16.96 -11.80
CA GLU A 336 -2.87 -16.78 -12.90
C GLU A 336 -2.20 -16.68 -14.27
N PHE A 337 -0.93 -16.26 -14.34
CA PHE A 337 -0.18 -16.22 -15.57
C PHE A 337 0.33 -17.60 -15.98
N VAL A 338 0.13 -17.96 -17.24
CA VAL A 338 0.40 -19.30 -17.74
C VAL A 338 1.82 -19.78 -17.44
N THR A 339 2.84 -18.94 -17.59
CA THR A 339 4.24 -19.31 -17.33
C THR A 339 4.46 -19.68 -15.87
N ARG A 340 3.95 -18.85 -14.94
CA ARG A 340 4.07 -19.11 -13.51
C ARG A 340 3.20 -20.29 -13.07
N LYS A 341 2.00 -20.39 -13.63
CA LYS A 341 1.11 -21.53 -13.39
C LYS A 341 1.79 -22.85 -13.74
N ILE A 342 2.51 -22.90 -14.87
CA ILE A 342 3.23 -24.09 -15.30
C ILE A 342 4.43 -24.36 -14.39
N SER A 343 5.34 -23.39 -14.16
CA SER A 343 6.55 -23.64 -13.38
C SER A 343 6.24 -24.06 -11.92
N ASN A 344 5.23 -23.45 -11.30
CA ASN A 344 4.79 -23.82 -9.95
C ASN A 344 4.13 -25.21 -9.92
N ALA A 345 3.23 -25.52 -10.86
CA ALA A 345 2.61 -26.83 -10.94
C ALA A 345 3.65 -27.94 -11.18
N VAL A 346 4.63 -27.72 -12.06
CA VAL A 346 5.74 -28.66 -12.29
C VAL A 346 6.52 -28.91 -11.00
N ALA A 347 6.84 -27.86 -10.26
CA ALA A 347 7.54 -28.00 -8.98
C ALA A 347 6.70 -28.76 -7.93
N ARG A 348 5.40 -28.50 -7.84
CA ARG A 348 4.46 -29.19 -6.94
C ARG A 348 4.31 -30.68 -7.31
N ILE A 349 4.17 -30.98 -8.60
CA ILE A 349 4.09 -32.35 -9.12
C ILE A 349 5.41 -33.10 -8.83
N LYS A 350 6.55 -32.46 -9.06
CA LYS A 350 7.88 -33.04 -8.76
C LYS A 350 8.04 -33.39 -7.28
N LEU A 351 7.46 -32.61 -6.39
CA LEU A 351 7.50 -32.83 -4.94
C LEU A 351 6.35 -33.70 -4.43
N GLY A 352 5.50 -34.22 -5.31
CA GLY A 352 4.36 -35.07 -4.93
C GLY A 352 3.20 -34.35 -4.26
N LEU A 353 3.13 -33.02 -4.40
CA LEU A 353 2.09 -32.17 -3.82
C LEU A 353 0.85 -32.04 -4.70
N ASP A 354 1.01 -32.26 -6.01
CA ASP A 354 -0.07 -32.23 -7.00
C ASP A 354 0.09 -33.39 -8.00
N THR A 355 -0.98 -33.73 -8.70
CA THR A 355 -1.03 -34.85 -9.65
C THR A 355 -1.34 -34.44 -11.09
N GLU A 356 -1.82 -33.21 -11.33
CA GLU A 356 -2.19 -32.71 -12.64
C GLU A 356 -2.04 -31.20 -12.77
N LEU A 357 -1.88 -30.72 -13.99
CA LEU A 357 -1.89 -29.29 -14.37
C LEU A 357 -2.98 -29.06 -15.40
N ARG A 358 -3.99 -28.24 -15.06
CA ARG A 358 -5.08 -27.88 -15.98
C ARG A 358 -4.79 -26.59 -16.71
N LEU A 359 -4.80 -26.65 -18.05
CA LEU A 359 -4.55 -25.51 -18.94
C LEU A 359 -5.67 -25.38 -19.99
N GLY A 360 -5.79 -24.19 -20.58
CA GLY A 360 -6.65 -23.94 -21.74
C GLY A 360 -5.91 -24.24 -23.07
N ASN A 361 -5.82 -23.22 -23.97
CA ASN A 361 -5.14 -23.36 -25.24
C ASN A 361 -3.63 -23.44 -25.05
N ILE A 362 -3.05 -24.62 -25.28
CA ILE A 362 -1.60 -24.83 -25.17
C ILE A 362 -0.85 -24.57 -26.48
N ASP A 363 -1.57 -24.29 -27.56
CA ASP A 363 -0.97 -24.00 -28.88
C ASP A 363 -0.83 -22.50 -29.14
N ALA A 364 -1.40 -21.64 -28.26
CA ALA A 364 -1.22 -20.20 -28.31
C ALA A 364 0.27 -19.83 -28.19
N ARG A 365 0.73 -18.93 -29.05
CA ARG A 365 2.15 -18.52 -29.14
C ARG A 365 2.37 -17.11 -28.59
N ARG A 366 3.44 -16.96 -27.83
CA ARG A 366 3.79 -15.70 -27.15
C ARG A 366 5.29 -15.45 -27.24
N ASP A 367 5.65 -14.18 -27.27
CA ASP A 367 7.01 -13.70 -27.08
C ASP A 367 7.26 -13.56 -25.57
N TRP A 368 8.11 -14.42 -25.03
CA TRP A 368 8.46 -14.43 -23.61
C TRP A 368 9.93 -14.12 -23.43
N GLY A 369 10.23 -13.06 -22.68
CA GLY A 369 11.58 -12.68 -22.31
C GLY A 369 11.76 -12.53 -20.81
N PHE A 370 13.02 -12.48 -20.38
CA PHE A 370 13.40 -12.29 -18.99
C PHE A 370 13.27 -10.82 -18.58
N ALA A 371 12.60 -10.55 -17.47
CA ALA A 371 12.36 -9.19 -16.98
C ALA A 371 13.67 -8.40 -16.76
N GLY A 372 14.73 -9.05 -16.31
CA GLY A 372 16.04 -8.41 -16.12
C GLY A 372 16.62 -7.84 -17.43
N ASP A 373 16.48 -8.57 -18.54
CA ASP A 373 16.91 -8.07 -19.85
C ASP A 373 16.09 -6.83 -20.29
N TYR A 374 14.80 -6.81 -19.94
CA TYR A 374 13.90 -5.67 -20.24
C TYR A 374 14.22 -4.43 -19.40
N VAL A 375 14.59 -4.61 -18.13
CA VAL A 375 15.04 -3.51 -17.27
C VAL A 375 16.34 -2.87 -17.82
N GLU A 376 17.26 -3.67 -18.35
CA GLU A 376 18.45 -3.14 -19.04
C GLU A 376 18.09 -2.27 -20.24
N ALA A 377 17.10 -2.71 -21.06
CA ALA A 377 16.60 -1.90 -22.16
C ALA A 377 16.02 -0.57 -21.67
N MET A 378 15.21 -0.59 -20.59
CA MET A 378 14.65 0.62 -20.02
C MET A 378 15.72 1.60 -19.56
N TRP A 379 16.81 1.10 -18.95
CA TRP A 379 17.94 1.92 -18.57
C TRP A 379 18.64 2.53 -19.80
N LEU A 380 18.88 1.75 -20.84
CA LEU A 380 19.48 2.23 -22.10
C LEU A 380 18.63 3.29 -22.81
N MET A 381 17.29 3.16 -22.77
CA MET A 381 16.37 4.16 -23.32
C MET A 381 16.55 5.53 -22.63
N LEU A 382 16.78 5.52 -21.30
CA LEU A 382 17.01 6.74 -20.52
C LEU A 382 18.39 7.37 -20.72
N GLN A 383 19.32 6.70 -21.39
CA GLN A 383 20.65 7.23 -21.70
C GLN A 383 20.69 7.92 -23.08
N GLN A 384 19.59 7.95 -23.81
CA GLN A 384 19.53 8.58 -25.14
C GLN A 384 19.37 10.09 -25.01
N ASP A 385 19.98 10.85 -25.94
CA ASP A 385 19.89 12.33 -25.97
C ASP A 385 18.48 12.84 -26.28
N GLN A 386 17.67 12.04 -26.97
CA GLN A 386 16.29 12.37 -27.35
C GLN A 386 15.35 11.24 -26.92
N PRO A 387 14.17 11.57 -26.34
CA PRO A 387 13.17 10.57 -26.03
C PRO A 387 12.58 9.97 -27.32
N ASP A 388 12.38 8.66 -27.32
CA ASP A 388 11.81 7.95 -28.46
C ASP A 388 11.08 6.66 -27.96
N ASP A 389 10.22 6.09 -28.82
CA ASP A 389 9.47 4.88 -28.55
C ASP A 389 10.23 3.64 -29.04
N TYR A 390 10.33 2.60 -28.20
CA TYR A 390 11.00 1.35 -28.52
C TYR A 390 10.11 0.16 -28.22
N VAL A 391 10.08 -0.82 -29.12
CA VAL A 391 9.53 -2.14 -28.84
C VAL A 391 10.63 -3.00 -28.21
N ILE A 392 10.41 -3.43 -26.96
CA ILE A 392 11.31 -4.32 -26.25
C ILE A 392 10.68 -5.72 -26.23
N ALA A 393 11.25 -6.63 -27.01
CA ALA A 393 10.76 -7.98 -27.23
C ALA A 393 11.93 -8.91 -27.55
N THR A 394 11.72 -10.23 -27.46
CA THR A 394 12.77 -11.17 -27.88
C THR A 394 12.86 -11.30 -29.39
N GLY A 395 11.75 -11.12 -30.10
CA GLY A 395 11.59 -11.37 -31.52
C GLY A 395 11.37 -12.84 -31.84
N GLU A 396 11.16 -13.68 -30.83
CA GLU A 396 10.89 -15.11 -30.96
C GLU A 396 9.56 -15.46 -30.29
N THR A 397 8.84 -16.43 -30.83
CA THR A 397 7.58 -16.88 -30.22
C THR A 397 7.62 -18.37 -29.92
N HIS A 398 7.08 -18.73 -28.75
CA HIS A 398 7.01 -20.11 -28.31
C HIS A 398 5.56 -20.45 -27.92
N ALA A 399 5.15 -21.69 -28.16
CA ALA A 399 3.85 -22.18 -27.74
C ALA A 399 3.85 -22.49 -26.24
N VAL A 400 2.68 -22.41 -25.61
CA VAL A 400 2.51 -22.86 -24.21
C VAL A 400 2.92 -24.32 -24.08
N ARG A 401 2.69 -25.15 -25.11
CA ARG A 401 3.14 -26.55 -25.18
C ARG A 401 4.65 -26.67 -25.04
N GLU A 402 5.42 -25.86 -25.79
CA GLU A 402 6.88 -25.83 -25.70
C GLU A 402 7.38 -25.48 -24.30
N PHE A 403 6.68 -24.56 -23.62
CA PHE A 403 6.98 -24.24 -22.22
C PHE A 403 6.75 -25.47 -21.31
N CYS A 404 5.63 -26.20 -21.48
CA CYS A 404 5.36 -27.41 -20.71
C CYS A 404 6.43 -28.48 -20.95
N GLU A 405 6.79 -28.74 -22.22
CA GLU A 405 7.83 -29.72 -22.59
C GLU A 405 9.15 -29.43 -21.87
N LEU A 406 9.64 -28.20 -21.97
CA LEU A 406 10.88 -27.80 -21.34
C LEU A 406 10.80 -27.86 -19.81
N ALA A 407 9.71 -27.37 -19.21
CA ALA A 407 9.54 -27.30 -17.78
C ALA A 407 9.47 -28.68 -17.13
N PHE A 408 8.70 -29.60 -17.68
CA PHE A 408 8.58 -30.97 -17.19
C PHE A 408 9.85 -31.79 -17.44
N SER A 409 10.44 -31.68 -18.63
CA SER A 409 11.71 -32.37 -18.96
C SER A 409 12.83 -31.96 -18.03
N HIS A 410 12.91 -30.67 -17.63
CA HIS A 410 13.94 -30.17 -16.73
C HIS A 410 13.92 -30.90 -15.36
N VAL A 411 12.76 -31.32 -14.87
CA VAL A 411 12.63 -32.10 -13.63
C VAL A 411 12.52 -33.61 -13.85
N GLY A 412 12.74 -34.09 -15.09
CA GLY A 412 12.72 -35.49 -15.43
C GLY A 412 11.31 -36.10 -15.51
N LEU A 413 10.32 -35.31 -15.89
CA LEU A 413 8.93 -35.72 -16.08
C LEU A 413 8.48 -35.50 -17.54
N ASP A 414 7.46 -36.25 -17.98
CA ASP A 414 6.81 -36.05 -19.27
C ASP A 414 5.49 -35.32 -19.09
N TYR A 415 5.35 -34.13 -19.68
CA TYR A 415 4.18 -33.26 -19.51
C TYR A 415 2.87 -33.92 -19.96
N THR A 416 2.92 -34.83 -20.93
CA THR A 416 1.71 -35.51 -21.45
C THR A 416 0.99 -36.35 -20.39
N ASN A 417 1.70 -36.77 -19.35
CA ASN A 417 1.14 -37.52 -18.22
C ASN A 417 0.43 -36.64 -17.19
N TYR A 418 0.64 -35.34 -17.22
CA TYR A 418 0.19 -34.42 -16.15
C TYR A 418 -0.65 -33.26 -16.66
N VAL A 419 -0.51 -32.86 -17.91
CA VAL A 419 -1.24 -31.71 -18.47
C VAL A 419 -2.62 -32.16 -18.96
N VAL A 420 -3.66 -31.54 -18.41
CA VAL A 420 -5.06 -31.77 -18.77
C VAL A 420 -5.62 -30.51 -19.40
N LEU A 421 -6.19 -30.62 -20.59
CA LEU A 421 -6.90 -29.51 -21.23
C LEU A 421 -8.27 -29.33 -20.57
N ASP A 422 -8.60 -28.08 -20.22
CA ASP A 422 -9.84 -27.74 -19.52
C ASP A 422 -10.49 -26.52 -20.18
N GLU A 423 -11.69 -26.70 -20.72
CA GLU A 423 -12.46 -25.67 -21.45
C GLU A 423 -12.71 -24.41 -20.61
N ARG A 424 -12.76 -24.53 -19.30
CA ARG A 424 -12.95 -23.37 -18.39
C ARG A 424 -11.81 -22.36 -18.44
N PHE A 425 -10.64 -22.76 -18.95
CA PHE A 425 -9.48 -21.92 -19.15
C PHE A 425 -9.31 -21.47 -20.62
N MET A 426 -10.20 -21.84 -21.51
CA MET A 426 -10.26 -21.30 -22.87
C MET A 426 -10.79 -19.87 -22.84
N ARG A 427 -10.12 -18.98 -23.56
CA ARG A 427 -10.54 -17.58 -23.68
C ARG A 427 -11.42 -17.43 -24.91
N PRO A 428 -12.60 -16.72 -24.80
CA PRO A 428 -13.49 -16.53 -25.96
C PRO A 428 -12.87 -15.76 -27.12
N ALA A 429 -11.88 -14.89 -26.82
CA ALA A 429 -11.11 -14.13 -27.82
C ALA A 429 -9.62 -14.34 -27.52
N GLU A 430 -9.05 -15.45 -28.01
CA GLU A 430 -7.62 -15.74 -27.90
C GLU A 430 -6.88 -15.09 -29.08
N VAL A 431 -5.73 -14.46 -28.76
CA VAL A 431 -4.78 -14.03 -29.80
C VAL A 431 -3.79 -15.18 -30.01
N ASP A 432 -3.84 -15.80 -31.17
CA ASP A 432 -3.04 -16.99 -31.47
C ASP A 432 -1.54 -16.71 -31.50
N LEU A 433 -1.15 -15.52 -31.98
CA LEU A 433 0.25 -15.12 -32.14
C LEU A 433 0.48 -13.70 -31.59
N LEU A 434 1.39 -13.57 -30.65
CA LEU A 434 1.96 -12.29 -30.21
C LEU A 434 3.47 -12.35 -30.36
N ILE A 435 4.02 -11.44 -31.18
CA ILE A 435 5.46 -11.25 -31.38
C ILE A 435 5.77 -9.76 -31.46
N GLY A 436 6.86 -9.33 -30.83
CA GLY A 436 7.38 -7.98 -30.95
C GLY A 436 8.55 -7.91 -31.93
N ASP A 437 8.70 -6.80 -32.66
CA ASP A 437 9.87 -6.51 -33.45
C ASP A 437 10.81 -5.56 -32.69
N PRO A 438 11.94 -6.05 -32.11
CA PRO A 438 12.91 -5.25 -31.40
C PRO A 438 13.97 -4.60 -32.29
N ALA A 439 13.81 -4.56 -33.62
CA ALA A 439 14.85 -4.08 -34.55
C ALA A 439 15.37 -2.70 -34.16
N LYS A 440 14.47 -1.73 -33.87
CA LYS A 440 14.85 -0.38 -33.46
C LYS A 440 15.67 -0.36 -32.18
N ALA A 441 15.30 -1.17 -31.18
CA ALA A 441 16.05 -1.27 -29.92
C ALA A 441 17.44 -1.89 -30.15
N ARG A 442 17.55 -2.87 -31.02
CA ARG A 442 18.85 -3.47 -31.42
C ARG A 442 19.76 -2.47 -32.09
N GLU A 443 19.22 -1.67 -33.00
CA GLU A 443 20.01 -0.72 -33.81
C GLU A 443 20.43 0.50 -33.01
N LEU A 444 19.50 1.12 -32.25
CA LEU A 444 19.74 2.40 -31.61
C LEU A 444 20.25 2.26 -30.19
N LEU A 445 19.77 1.28 -29.39
CA LEU A 445 20.22 1.05 -28.04
C LEU A 445 21.33 0.00 -27.92
N GLY A 446 21.62 -0.76 -28.99
CA GLY A 446 22.52 -1.91 -28.95
C GLY A 446 21.98 -3.07 -28.10
N TRP A 447 20.71 -2.99 -27.68
CA TRP A 447 20.11 -3.95 -26.78
C TRP A 447 19.73 -5.25 -27.45
N ARG A 448 20.02 -6.36 -26.77
CA ARG A 448 19.59 -7.72 -27.17
C ARG A 448 19.23 -8.51 -25.91
N PRO A 449 18.20 -9.38 -25.96
CA PRO A 449 17.94 -10.29 -24.87
C PRO A 449 19.14 -11.21 -24.64
N LYS A 450 19.53 -11.40 -23.39
CA LYS A 450 20.67 -12.23 -22.97
C LYS A 450 20.21 -13.62 -22.53
N THR A 451 18.96 -13.71 -22.05
CA THR A 451 18.37 -14.93 -21.52
C THR A 451 17.55 -15.61 -22.63
N SER A 452 17.92 -16.82 -23.00
CA SER A 452 17.17 -17.63 -23.96
C SER A 452 15.85 -18.13 -23.35
N PHE A 453 14.88 -18.50 -24.22
CA PHE A 453 13.61 -19.07 -23.74
C PHE A 453 13.81 -20.36 -22.91
N PRO A 454 14.65 -21.34 -23.28
CA PRO A 454 14.92 -22.50 -22.43
C PRO A 454 15.54 -22.13 -21.09
N ASP A 455 16.44 -21.14 -21.03
CA ASP A 455 17.04 -20.67 -19.79
C ASP A 455 16.00 -20.01 -18.88
N LEU A 456 15.10 -19.19 -19.44
CA LEU A 456 14.00 -18.59 -18.71
C LEU A 456 13.11 -19.66 -18.07
N VAL A 457 12.71 -20.67 -18.83
CA VAL A 457 11.89 -21.78 -18.32
C VAL A 457 12.61 -22.52 -17.19
N ARG A 458 13.90 -22.83 -17.36
CA ARG A 458 14.73 -23.48 -16.34
C ARG A 458 14.77 -22.67 -15.05
N MET A 459 15.13 -21.38 -15.14
CA MET A 459 15.20 -20.47 -14.01
C MET A 459 13.88 -20.41 -13.23
N MET A 460 12.75 -20.36 -13.93
CA MET A 460 11.43 -20.34 -13.28
C MET A 460 11.13 -21.63 -12.53
N VAL A 461 11.43 -22.78 -13.15
CA VAL A 461 11.18 -24.10 -12.51
C VAL A 461 12.10 -24.32 -11.32
N GLU A 462 13.40 -24.04 -11.46
CA GLU A 462 14.37 -24.17 -10.35
C GLU A 462 13.99 -23.31 -9.15
N ALA A 463 13.60 -22.05 -9.42
CA ALA A 463 13.17 -21.14 -8.38
C ALA A 463 11.90 -21.63 -7.64
N ASP A 464 10.94 -22.23 -8.37
CA ASP A 464 9.74 -22.76 -7.74
C ASP A 464 10.00 -24.05 -6.97
N VAL A 465 10.87 -24.93 -7.48
CA VAL A 465 11.30 -26.16 -6.78
C VAL A 465 12.04 -25.80 -5.49
N GLN A 466 12.93 -24.81 -5.55
CA GLN A 466 13.67 -24.35 -4.37
C GLN A 466 12.72 -23.76 -3.31
N LEU A 467 11.83 -22.87 -3.73
CA LEU A 467 10.84 -22.24 -2.87
C LEU A 467 9.97 -23.27 -2.14
N LEU A 468 9.42 -24.25 -2.89
CA LEU A 468 8.55 -25.25 -2.31
C LEU A 468 9.31 -26.24 -1.41
N LYS A 469 10.57 -26.57 -1.72
CA LYS A 469 11.42 -27.36 -0.81
C LYS A 469 11.67 -26.67 0.53
N GLU A 470 11.80 -25.36 0.52
CA GLU A 470 11.96 -24.55 1.74
C GLU A 470 10.65 -24.43 2.52
N GLN A 471 9.51 -24.40 1.83
CA GLN A 471 8.18 -24.33 2.44
C GLN A 471 7.72 -25.62 3.10
N TYR A 472 8.16 -26.79 2.59
CA TYR A 472 7.70 -28.10 3.03
C TYR A 472 8.80 -28.93 3.76
N ARG A 473 9.90 -28.28 4.16
CA ARG A 473 10.85 -28.78 5.15
C ARG A 473 10.35 -28.52 6.56
#